data_a6d0d23120f0305524ebf8130b8c08e4
#
_entry.id   a6d0d23120f0305524ebf8130b8c08e4
#
_cell.length_a   1.000
_cell.length_b   1.000
_cell.length_c   1.000
_cell.angle_alpha   90.00
_cell.angle_beta   90.00
_cell.angle_gamma   90.00
#
_symmetry.space_group_name_H-M   'P 1'
#
loop_
_entity.id
_entity.type
_entity.pdbx_description
1 polymer ?
#
loop_
_entity_poly.entity_id
_entity_poly.type
_entity_poly.pdbx_seq_one_letter_code
_entity_poly.pdbx_strand_id
1 'polypeptide(L)'
;MLKITDPSLLNDLPQNNRFIGTLPTLDNSSIIFNGKNNILYCDEHVHLTNSILTFNGNNSVIYLCRNKHLYKLDVVTYNNSAFYVGQNNYFNGKLSAILSEQKHIFIGDDGLFSFGIWMRIADPHLIYHTDSKKRINPTKSIYLGDHVWIGQSAMILKGTQIHSGSIIGALSVVSGK
;
A
#
# COMPACT_ATOMS: atom_id res chain seq x y z
N MET A 1 9.42 -3.64 18.10
CA MET A 1 8.77 -4.37 16.99
C MET A 1 7.66 -5.25 17.57
N LEU A 2 6.44 -5.07 17.12
CA LEU A 2 5.30 -5.93 17.46
C LEU A 2 4.84 -6.62 16.18
N LYS A 3 4.83 -7.95 16.14
CA LYS A 3 4.33 -8.76 15.03
C LYS A 3 3.04 -9.47 15.44
N ILE A 4 1.98 -9.27 14.70
CA ILE A 4 0.64 -9.82 14.93
C ILE A 4 0.35 -10.84 13.84
N THR A 5 0.02 -12.05 14.27
CA THR A 5 -0.47 -13.17 13.45
C THR A 5 -1.83 -13.67 13.92
N ASP A 6 -2.23 -13.29 15.14
CA ASP A 6 -3.57 -13.49 15.68
C ASP A 6 -4.33 -12.16 15.65
N PRO A 7 -5.43 -12.04 14.87
CA PRO A 7 -6.18 -10.79 14.76
C PRO A 7 -6.71 -10.25 16.10
N SER A 8 -6.97 -11.09 17.09
CA SER A 8 -7.48 -10.65 18.39
C SER A 8 -6.55 -9.67 19.10
N LEU A 9 -5.24 -9.76 18.85
CA LEU A 9 -4.22 -8.87 19.39
C LEU A 9 -4.30 -7.44 18.85
N LEU A 10 -5.08 -7.19 17.80
CA LEU A 10 -5.32 -5.84 17.27
C LEU A 10 -6.16 -4.97 18.21
N ASN A 11 -6.87 -5.57 19.17
CA ASN A 11 -7.69 -4.84 20.14
C ASN A 11 -6.87 -4.12 21.22
N ASP A 12 -5.59 -4.50 21.42
CA ASP A 12 -4.71 -3.92 22.45
C ASP A 12 -3.32 -3.61 21.88
N LEU A 13 -3.25 -2.55 21.06
CA LEU A 13 -2.01 -2.13 20.41
C LEU A 13 -1.24 -1.12 21.27
N PRO A 14 0.06 -1.32 21.50
CA PRO A 14 0.90 -0.39 22.22
C PRO A 14 1.22 0.86 21.41
N GLN A 15 1.80 1.88 22.09
CA GLN A 15 2.37 3.08 21.47
C GLN A 15 1.35 3.92 20.66
N ASN A 16 0.10 3.98 21.13
CA ASN A 16 -1.00 4.69 20.47
C ASN A 16 -1.28 4.20 19.04
N ASN A 17 -0.81 3.02 18.68
CA ASN A 17 -1.28 2.39 17.45
C ASN A 17 -2.74 1.97 17.66
N ARG A 18 -3.55 2.06 16.61
CA ARG A 18 -4.98 1.77 16.70
C ARG A 18 -5.41 0.85 15.57
N PHE A 19 -6.31 -0.04 15.92
CA PHE A 19 -7.12 -0.77 14.95
C PHE A 19 -8.55 -0.21 14.97
N ILE A 20 -9.16 -0.09 13.79
CA ILE A 20 -10.52 0.41 13.62
C ILE A 20 -11.25 -0.49 12.63
N GLY A 21 -12.48 -0.86 12.92
CA GLY A 21 -13.33 -1.64 12.05
C GLY A 21 -13.50 -3.08 12.47
N THR A 22 -13.60 -4.01 11.52
CA THR A 22 -13.82 -5.44 11.75
C THR A 22 -12.50 -6.19 11.69
N LEU A 23 -12.27 -7.10 12.66
CA LEU A 23 -11.04 -7.91 12.69
C LEU A 23 -10.86 -8.67 11.37
N PRO A 24 -9.71 -8.51 10.70
CA PRO A 24 -9.45 -9.23 9.46
C PRO A 24 -9.17 -10.71 9.70
N THR A 25 -9.42 -11.55 8.71
CA THR A 25 -8.86 -12.90 8.69
C THR A 25 -7.40 -12.82 8.24
N LEU A 26 -6.50 -13.51 8.98
CA LEU A 26 -5.08 -13.60 8.66
C LEU A 26 -4.72 -15.06 8.32
N ASP A 27 -4.53 -15.35 7.04
CA ASP A 27 -4.06 -16.65 6.56
C ASP A 27 -2.60 -16.50 6.08
N ASN A 28 -1.67 -17.19 6.75
CA ASN A 28 -0.22 -17.04 6.50
C ASN A 28 0.21 -15.58 6.36
N SER A 29 -0.36 -14.71 7.17
CA SER A 29 -0.23 -13.26 7.08
C SER A 29 0.19 -12.65 8.40
N SER A 30 0.78 -11.45 8.35
CA SER A 30 1.18 -10.74 9.55
C SER A 30 1.05 -9.22 9.41
N ILE A 31 0.80 -8.56 10.54
CA ILE A 31 0.80 -7.11 10.65
C ILE A 31 1.91 -6.72 11.64
N ILE A 32 2.77 -5.80 11.23
CA ILE A 32 3.99 -5.44 11.98
C ILE A 32 3.95 -3.96 12.33
N PHE A 33 4.08 -3.64 13.61
CA PHE A 33 4.21 -2.27 14.11
C PHE A 33 5.61 -2.05 14.67
N ASN A 34 6.42 -1.22 13.99
CA ASN A 34 7.72 -0.76 14.45
C ASN A 34 7.67 0.67 15.00
N GLY A 35 6.63 1.43 14.65
CA GLY A 35 6.43 2.80 15.06
C GLY A 35 5.19 3.01 15.93
N LYS A 36 4.80 4.27 16.10
CA LYS A 36 3.69 4.71 16.96
C LYS A 36 2.65 5.53 16.21
N ASN A 37 1.46 5.68 16.81
CA ASN A 37 0.34 6.47 16.28
C ASN A 37 -0.13 6.00 14.89
N ASN A 38 0.08 4.74 14.54
CA ASN A 38 -0.36 4.20 13.26
C ASN A 38 -1.81 3.68 13.36
N ILE A 39 -2.51 3.67 12.26
CA ILE A 39 -3.89 3.19 12.17
C ILE A 39 -3.98 2.11 11.10
N LEU A 40 -4.45 0.93 11.49
CA LEU A 40 -4.98 -0.06 10.58
C LEU A 40 -6.50 0.03 10.61
N TYR A 41 -7.10 0.29 9.45
CA TYR A 41 -8.53 0.23 9.27
C TYR A 41 -8.89 -0.94 8.36
N CYS A 42 -9.82 -1.78 8.78
CA CYS A 42 -10.40 -2.84 7.94
C CYS A 42 -11.92 -2.78 7.99
N ASP A 43 -12.54 -2.71 6.83
CA ASP A 43 -13.96 -2.96 6.69
C ASP A 43 -14.29 -4.43 7.01
N GLU A 44 -15.56 -4.77 6.96
CA GLU A 44 -16.00 -6.16 7.00
C GLU A 44 -15.44 -6.97 5.82
N HIS A 45 -15.29 -8.28 6.00
CA HIS A 45 -14.81 -9.21 4.97
C HIS A 45 -13.40 -8.92 4.44
N VAL A 46 -12.52 -8.29 5.21
CA VAL A 46 -11.10 -8.20 4.88
C VAL A 46 -10.42 -9.53 5.23
N HIS A 47 -9.93 -10.22 4.21
CA HIS A 47 -9.19 -11.47 4.35
C HIS A 47 -7.81 -11.32 3.69
N LEU A 48 -6.77 -11.32 4.52
CA LEU A 48 -5.37 -11.24 4.11
C LEU A 48 -4.78 -12.67 3.99
N THR A 49 -4.25 -13.01 2.82
CA THR A 49 -3.54 -14.28 2.62
C THR A 49 -2.14 -14.04 2.08
N ASN A 50 -1.15 -14.75 2.62
CA ASN A 50 0.28 -14.60 2.27
C ASN A 50 0.73 -13.13 2.27
N SER A 51 0.21 -12.33 3.18
CA SER A 51 0.37 -10.88 3.23
C SER A 51 1.21 -10.41 4.40
N ILE A 52 1.92 -9.30 4.19
CA ILE A 52 2.67 -8.62 5.24
C ILE A 52 2.35 -7.13 5.17
N LEU A 53 1.78 -6.58 6.26
CA LEU A 53 1.56 -5.15 6.39
C LEU A 53 2.51 -4.60 7.45
N THR A 54 3.41 -3.70 7.08
CA THR A 54 4.43 -3.17 7.98
C THR A 54 4.30 -1.67 8.16
N PHE A 55 4.03 -1.25 9.38
CA PHE A 55 4.14 0.14 9.82
C PHE A 55 5.57 0.39 10.33
N ASN A 56 6.47 0.76 9.42
CA ASN A 56 7.88 0.97 9.74
C ASN A 56 8.20 2.40 10.24
N GLY A 57 7.21 3.28 10.17
CA GLY A 57 7.28 4.66 10.67
C GLY A 57 6.12 5.00 11.59
N ASN A 58 5.90 6.29 11.79
CA ASN A 58 4.88 6.84 12.67
C ASN A 58 3.76 7.53 11.90
N ASN A 59 2.57 7.64 12.53
CA ASN A 59 1.42 8.42 12.01
C ASN A 59 0.96 7.97 10.62
N SER A 60 1.07 6.70 10.30
CA SER A 60 0.68 6.16 9.00
C SER A 60 -0.65 5.42 9.09
N VAL A 61 -1.32 5.32 7.94
CA VAL A 61 -2.62 4.65 7.84
C VAL A 61 -2.55 3.59 6.75
N ILE A 62 -3.05 2.40 7.05
CA ILE A 62 -3.43 1.40 6.05
C ILE A 62 -4.93 1.23 6.16
N TYR A 63 -5.64 1.49 5.08
CA TYR A 63 -7.08 1.38 4.98
C TYR A 63 -7.44 0.35 3.92
N LEU A 64 -8.11 -0.73 4.34
CA LEU A 64 -8.58 -1.81 3.47
C LEU A 64 -10.11 -1.85 3.51
N CYS A 65 -10.73 -1.56 2.37
CA CYS A 65 -12.17 -1.67 2.21
C CYS A 65 -12.60 -3.13 2.12
N ARG A 66 -13.89 -3.37 2.28
CA ARG A 66 -14.47 -4.72 2.11
C ARG A 66 -14.12 -5.29 0.74
N ASN A 67 -13.83 -6.58 0.70
CA ASN A 67 -13.42 -7.21 -0.53
C ASN A 67 -14.05 -8.62 -0.65
N LYS A 68 -14.59 -8.92 -1.82
CA LYS A 68 -15.07 -10.27 -2.16
C LYS A 68 -13.92 -11.25 -2.40
N HIS A 69 -12.73 -10.72 -2.63
CA HIS A 69 -11.53 -11.48 -2.97
C HIS A 69 -10.49 -11.38 -1.85
N LEU A 70 -9.51 -12.26 -1.90
CA LEU A 70 -8.41 -12.26 -0.94
C LEU A 70 -7.44 -11.09 -1.22
N TYR A 71 -7.04 -10.39 -0.19
CA TYR A 71 -5.91 -9.47 -0.25
C TYR A 71 -4.60 -10.25 -0.25
N LYS A 72 -3.71 -9.94 -1.20
CA LYS A 72 -2.34 -10.47 -1.29
C LYS A 72 -1.39 -9.28 -1.36
N LEU A 73 -0.93 -8.82 -0.22
CA LEU A 73 -0.23 -7.55 -0.07
C LEU A 73 1.11 -7.71 0.65
N ASP A 74 2.11 -6.97 0.18
CA ASP A 74 3.36 -6.72 0.90
C ASP A 74 3.57 -5.21 0.94
N VAL A 75 3.14 -4.59 2.05
CA VAL A 75 3.08 -3.13 2.17
C VAL A 75 3.97 -2.65 3.29
N VAL A 76 4.85 -1.70 2.99
CA VAL A 76 5.67 -1.00 3.98
C VAL A 76 5.33 0.48 3.97
N THR A 77 4.85 0.99 5.10
CA THR A 77 4.60 2.43 5.30
C THR A 77 5.65 3.04 6.21
N TYR A 78 6.21 4.16 5.80
CA TYR A 78 7.04 5.04 6.65
C TYR A 78 6.21 6.24 7.14
N ASN A 79 6.85 7.22 7.76
CA ASN A 79 6.17 8.32 8.45
C ASN A 79 5.13 9.06 7.61
N ASN A 80 3.96 9.32 8.22
CA ASN A 80 2.89 10.16 7.69
C ASN A 80 2.40 9.74 6.29
N SER A 81 2.37 8.45 6.01
CA SER A 81 1.96 7.89 4.72
C SER A 81 0.61 7.17 4.84
N ALA A 82 -0.16 7.16 3.77
CA ALA A 82 -1.42 6.43 3.70
C ALA A 82 -1.43 5.46 2.50
N PHE A 83 -1.82 4.23 2.77
CA PHE A 83 -2.13 3.22 1.77
C PHE A 83 -3.61 2.90 1.85
N TYR A 84 -4.34 3.23 0.81
CA TYR A 84 -5.78 3.00 0.71
C TYR A 84 -6.08 2.04 -0.43
N VAL A 85 -6.93 1.05 -0.17
CA VAL A 85 -7.45 0.13 -1.17
C VAL A 85 -8.97 0.09 -1.10
N GLY A 86 -9.61 0.47 -2.17
CA GLY A 86 -11.05 0.44 -2.37
C GLY A 86 -11.64 -0.97 -2.40
N GLN A 87 -12.90 -1.05 -2.76
CA GLN A 87 -13.69 -2.29 -2.68
C GLN A 87 -13.41 -3.23 -3.86
N ASN A 88 -13.66 -4.53 -3.65
CA ASN A 88 -13.74 -5.57 -4.68
C ASN A 88 -12.52 -5.71 -5.61
N ASN A 89 -11.35 -5.32 -5.16
CA ASN A 89 -10.12 -5.46 -5.91
C ASN A 89 -9.67 -6.94 -5.96
N TYR A 90 -9.27 -7.43 -7.13
CA TYR A 90 -8.84 -8.80 -7.33
C TYR A 90 -7.32 -8.88 -7.48
N PHE A 91 -6.67 -9.58 -6.56
CA PHE A 91 -5.22 -9.77 -6.54
C PHE A 91 -4.88 -11.23 -6.95
N ASN A 92 -4.46 -11.45 -8.19
CA ASN A 92 -3.96 -12.77 -8.63
C ASN A 92 -2.71 -13.18 -7.86
N GLY A 93 -1.76 -12.26 -7.75
CA GLY A 93 -0.54 -12.41 -6.99
C GLY A 93 -0.31 -11.29 -6.00
N LYS A 94 0.83 -11.34 -5.32
CA LYS A 94 1.20 -10.32 -4.34
C LYS A 94 1.46 -8.97 -5.01
N LEU A 95 0.81 -7.92 -4.50
CA LEU A 95 1.13 -6.54 -4.79
C LEU A 95 2.08 -6.04 -3.71
N SER A 96 3.25 -5.53 -4.12
CA SER A 96 4.25 -4.94 -3.23
C SER A 96 4.20 -3.42 -3.32
N ALA A 97 4.15 -2.74 -2.17
CA ALA A 97 4.08 -1.29 -2.10
C ALA A 97 5.01 -0.74 -1.01
N ILE A 98 5.80 0.29 -1.35
CA ILE A 98 6.65 1.01 -0.39
C ILE A 98 6.29 2.49 -0.42
N LEU A 99 5.85 2.98 0.74
CA LEU A 99 5.40 4.36 0.94
C LEU A 99 6.34 5.09 1.90
N SER A 100 6.79 6.28 1.52
CA SER A 100 7.67 7.10 2.33
C SER A 100 7.49 8.60 2.06
N GLU A 101 8.20 9.44 2.81
CA GLU A 101 8.26 10.89 2.61
C GLU A 101 6.88 11.57 2.57
N GLN A 102 5.95 11.14 3.44
CA GLN A 102 4.64 11.78 3.62
C GLN A 102 3.78 11.78 2.34
N LYS A 103 3.93 10.77 1.49
CA LYS A 103 3.13 10.57 0.28
C LYS A 103 2.35 9.27 0.36
N HIS A 104 1.39 9.12 -0.54
CA HIS A 104 0.32 8.16 -0.40
C HIS A 104 0.16 7.30 -1.66
N ILE A 105 -0.46 6.14 -1.49
CA ILE A 105 -0.97 5.32 -2.60
C ILE A 105 -2.47 5.13 -2.37
N PHE A 106 -3.26 5.50 -3.37
CA PHE A 106 -4.70 5.30 -3.40
C PHE A 106 -5.06 4.41 -4.58
N ILE A 107 -5.79 3.34 -4.28
CA ILE A 107 -6.32 2.38 -5.25
C ILE A 107 -7.84 2.44 -5.15
N GLY A 108 -8.50 2.70 -6.26
CA GLY A 108 -9.96 2.73 -6.37
C GLY A 108 -10.60 1.35 -6.27
N ASP A 109 -11.82 1.25 -6.73
CA ASP A 109 -12.66 0.05 -6.62
C ASP A 109 -12.52 -0.86 -7.85
N ASP A 110 -12.86 -2.15 -7.69
CA ASP A 110 -13.04 -3.14 -8.77
C ASP A 110 -11.81 -3.31 -9.69
N GLY A 111 -10.59 -3.10 -9.19
CA GLY A 111 -9.36 -3.26 -9.95
C GLY A 111 -8.93 -4.73 -10.10
N LEU A 112 -8.19 -5.01 -11.17
CA LEU A 112 -7.57 -6.32 -11.43
C LEU A 112 -6.05 -6.21 -11.37
N PHE A 113 -5.44 -6.91 -10.43
CA PHE A 113 -4.00 -6.89 -10.22
C PHE A 113 -3.40 -8.27 -10.51
N SER A 114 -2.52 -8.35 -11.52
CA SER A 114 -1.85 -9.59 -11.89
C SER A 114 -0.70 -9.92 -10.91
N PHE A 115 0.22 -10.78 -11.30
CA PHE A 115 1.33 -11.23 -10.46
C PHE A 115 2.49 -10.22 -10.47
N GLY A 116 3.18 -10.09 -9.32
CA GLY A 116 4.48 -9.41 -9.23
C GLY A 116 4.44 -7.91 -9.49
N ILE A 117 3.36 -7.25 -9.12
CA ILE A 117 3.22 -5.79 -9.27
C ILE A 117 3.97 -5.06 -8.16
N TRP A 118 4.70 -4.01 -8.54
CA TRP A 118 5.40 -3.12 -7.61
C TRP A 118 4.90 -1.69 -7.71
N MET A 119 4.70 -1.06 -6.55
CA MET A 119 4.39 0.37 -6.43
C MET A 119 5.41 1.06 -5.53
N ARG A 120 6.07 2.10 -6.05
CA ARG A 120 7.07 2.86 -5.30
C ARG A 120 6.87 4.36 -5.46
N ILE A 121 6.68 5.06 -4.34
CA ILE A 121 6.42 6.50 -4.34
C ILE A 121 7.68 7.35 -4.15
N ALA A 122 8.82 6.75 -3.85
CA ALA A 122 10.09 7.44 -3.63
C ALA A 122 11.27 6.68 -4.23
N ASP A 123 12.30 7.40 -4.57
CA ASP A 123 13.61 6.83 -4.88
C ASP A 123 14.39 6.60 -3.57
N PRO A 124 15.20 5.54 -3.49
CA PRO A 124 15.96 5.24 -2.26
C PRO A 124 17.07 6.26 -1.98
N HIS A 125 17.51 7.00 -2.99
CA HIS A 125 18.57 8.00 -2.86
C HIS A 125 18.11 9.38 -3.28
N LEU A 126 18.59 10.41 -2.57
CA LEU A 126 18.33 11.80 -2.89
C LEU A 126 19.25 12.25 -4.03
N ILE A 127 18.67 12.88 -5.05
CA ILE A 127 19.42 13.42 -6.20
C ILE A 127 19.30 14.95 -6.16
N TYR A 128 20.44 15.63 -6.27
CA TYR A 128 20.52 17.08 -6.22
C TYR A 128 21.10 17.64 -7.50
N HIS A 129 20.58 18.76 -7.95
CA HIS A 129 21.16 19.52 -9.05
C HIS A 129 22.54 20.04 -8.62
N THR A 130 23.56 19.90 -9.49
CA THR A 130 24.95 20.19 -9.17
C THR A 130 25.17 21.64 -8.71
N ASP A 131 24.57 22.61 -9.42
CA ASP A 131 24.81 24.04 -9.14
C ASP A 131 23.87 24.58 -8.08
N SER A 132 22.56 24.39 -8.25
CA SER A 132 21.56 24.97 -7.35
C SER A 132 21.41 24.22 -6.01
N LYS A 133 22.00 23.03 -5.88
CA LYS A 133 21.86 22.13 -4.73
C LYS A 133 20.39 21.77 -4.38
N LYS A 134 19.47 22.05 -5.28
CA LYS A 134 18.06 21.70 -5.08
C LYS A 134 17.84 20.22 -5.39
N ARG A 135 17.03 19.56 -4.55
CA ARG A 135 16.62 18.18 -4.79
C ARG A 135 15.74 18.10 -6.04
N ILE A 136 16.06 17.21 -6.96
CA ILE A 136 15.37 17.05 -8.25
C ILE A 136 14.49 15.80 -8.36
N ASN A 137 14.56 14.90 -7.37
CA ASN A 137 13.75 13.67 -7.34
C ASN A 137 12.80 13.60 -6.12
N PRO A 138 11.94 14.60 -5.89
CA PRO A 138 11.01 14.57 -4.77
C PRO A 138 10.02 13.41 -4.92
N THR A 139 9.55 12.91 -3.79
CA THR A 139 8.51 11.89 -3.72
C THR A 139 7.17 12.45 -4.18
N LYS A 140 6.37 11.60 -4.84
CA LYS A 140 5.01 11.93 -5.29
C LYS A 140 4.09 10.75 -5.04
N SER A 141 2.83 11.04 -4.71
CA SER A 141 1.79 10.02 -4.51
C SER A 141 1.44 9.28 -5.80
N ILE A 142 0.86 8.10 -5.67
CA ILE A 142 0.29 7.30 -6.75
C ILE A 142 -1.23 7.24 -6.56
N TYR A 143 -1.98 7.42 -7.66
CA TYR A 143 -3.43 7.34 -7.68
C TYR A 143 -3.88 6.41 -8.80
N LEU A 144 -4.67 5.40 -8.45
CA LEU A 144 -5.37 4.52 -9.38
C LEU A 144 -6.87 4.73 -9.20
N GLY A 145 -7.57 4.98 -10.29
CA GLY A 145 -9.04 5.04 -10.31
C GLY A 145 -9.68 3.65 -10.23
N ASP A 146 -10.98 3.60 -10.50
CA ASP A 146 -11.75 2.37 -10.46
C ASP A 146 -11.59 1.55 -11.75
N HIS A 147 -11.84 0.25 -11.69
CA HIS A 147 -11.78 -0.67 -12.84
C HIS A 147 -10.44 -0.62 -13.60
N VAL A 148 -9.33 -0.45 -12.87
CA VAL A 148 -7.99 -0.44 -13.47
C VAL A 148 -7.45 -1.86 -13.54
N TRP A 149 -6.95 -2.26 -14.70
CA TRP A 149 -6.23 -3.52 -14.86
C TRP A 149 -4.73 -3.29 -14.94
N ILE A 150 -3.99 -3.89 -13.99
CA ILE A 150 -2.52 -3.87 -13.96
C ILE A 150 -1.99 -5.25 -14.35
N GLY A 151 -1.28 -5.32 -15.46
CA GLY A 151 -0.67 -6.53 -16.01
C GLY A 151 0.52 -7.03 -15.17
N GLN A 152 0.91 -8.26 -15.46
CA GLN A 152 1.97 -8.97 -14.72
C GLN A 152 3.30 -8.20 -14.74
N SER A 153 3.97 -8.16 -13.58
CA SER A 153 5.28 -7.55 -13.38
C SER A 153 5.37 -6.08 -13.80
N ALA A 154 4.24 -5.38 -13.82
CA ALA A 154 4.25 -3.94 -14.02
C ALA A 154 4.80 -3.23 -12.79
N MET A 155 5.52 -2.12 -13.03
CA MET A 155 6.07 -1.25 -11.99
C MET A 155 5.43 0.13 -12.09
N ILE A 156 4.75 0.55 -11.02
CA ILE A 156 4.08 1.85 -10.92
C ILE A 156 4.92 2.75 -10.02
N LEU A 157 5.45 3.82 -10.58
CA LEU A 157 6.38 4.70 -9.90
C LEU A 157 5.70 6.00 -9.47
N LYS A 158 6.39 6.76 -8.65
CA LYS A 158 5.96 8.03 -8.07
C LYS A 158 5.32 8.98 -9.07
N GLY A 159 4.25 9.66 -8.65
CA GLY A 159 3.56 10.67 -9.44
C GLY A 159 2.60 10.11 -10.49
N THR A 160 2.50 8.78 -10.61
CA THR A 160 1.58 8.15 -11.56
C THR A 160 0.13 8.39 -11.15
N GLN A 161 -0.67 8.78 -12.13
CA GLN A 161 -2.13 8.85 -12.05
C GLN A 161 -2.71 7.97 -13.16
N ILE A 162 -3.39 6.90 -12.79
CA ILE A 162 -4.06 5.99 -13.72
C ILE A 162 -5.56 6.21 -13.54
N HIS A 163 -6.21 6.68 -14.59
CA HIS A 163 -7.64 6.95 -14.55
C HIS A 163 -8.47 5.68 -14.63
N SER A 164 -9.72 5.77 -14.18
CA SER A 164 -10.66 4.65 -14.19
C SER A 164 -10.81 4.02 -15.59
N GLY A 165 -10.93 2.70 -15.62
CA GLY A 165 -11.06 1.93 -16.85
C GLY A 165 -9.77 1.74 -17.65
N SER A 166 -8.62 2.15 -17.11
CA SER A 166 -7.33 2.02 -17.81
C SER A 166 -6.75 0.61 -17.69
N ILE A 167 -5.96 0.23 -18.69
CA ILE A 167 -5.21 -1.03 -18.72
C ILE A 167 -3.71 -0.72 -18.82
N ILE A 168 -2.93 -1.27 -17.91
CA ILE A 168 -1.47 -1.25 -17.94
C ILE A 168 -0.98 -2.63 -18.37
N GLY A 169 -0.27 -2.69 -19.49
CA GLY A 169 0.27 -3.95 -20.01
C GLY A 169 1.29 -4.60 -19.08
N ALA A 170 1.51 -5.89 -19.29
CA ALA A 170 2.54 -6.63 -18.54
C ALA A 170 3.94 -6.05 -18.80
N LEU A 171 4.84 -6.12 -17.79
CA LEU A 171 6.22 -5.64 -17.85
C LEU A 171 6.36 -4.12 -18.10
N SER A 172 5.27 -3.36 -18.00
CA SER A 172 5.33 -1.91 -18.16
C SER A 172 5.94 -1.23 -16.93
N VAL A 173 6.71 -0.17 -17.20
CA VAL A 173 7.14 0.79 -16.17
C VAL A 173 6.38 2.09 -16.40
N VAL A 174 5.54 2.47 -15.44
CA VAL A 174 4.70 3.67 -15.51
C VAL A 174 5.20 4.68 -14.49
N SER A 175 5.53 5.89 -14.95
CA SER A 175 5.97 6.98 -14.06
C SER A 175 5.19 8.25 -14.37
N GLY A 176 4.82 9.00 -13.31
CA GLY A 176 4.28 10.34 -13.46
C GLY A 176 5.36 11.38 -13.77
N LYS A 177 5.00 12.45 -14.45
CA LYS A 177 5.87 13.61 -14.69
C LYS A 177 5.98 14.52 -13.46
#